data_776939526ff93039f8665d11a5ef0c33
#
_entry.id   776939526ff93039f8665d11a5ef0c33
#
_cell.length_a   1.000
_cell.length_b   1.000
_cell.length_c   1.000
_cell.angle_alpha   90.00
_cell.angle_beta   90.00
_cell.angle_gamma   90.00
#
_symmetry.space_group_name_H-M   'P 1'
#
loop_
_entity.id
_entity.type
_entity.pdbx_description
1 polymer ?
#
loop_
_entity_poly.entity_id
_entity_poly.type
_entity_poly.pdbx_seq_one_letter_code
_entity_poly.pdbx_strand_id
1 'polypeptide(L)'
;MKPSKVNGFYIEENERGLIRYIVPEYYIDADFGEIDADFALRFMQNELNEIMNSFLNGGFSNAGYAFYPLVKDVSRENLGKMERLRKIASFLDKEGYDFSSCIGKKVSGSKNFAILLSSLYRGWSNIAVKGKKPVKKPRCAEFDITDYNKKEREFLKPADELKGYAEKFLKPYLLGFYLHGSIATKDYIKGWSDIDTVSIVSKKTLQDPERILGLRDNLYLSRKFYYQVDPLQHHGSIVIAEYDIENYCQAYFPVEIFKYSKSFFKNDEPMGFKVRDFSHEALKKLFWFVNYFRKLKYESLYRLNSYDAKNLLHAITLFPALYLQAKGISMYKKFSFSMAKEDFDSGLWEVFNDVERIRGNWRGIKSMPFAKLFSNINPVLAYQANSLIMNVSSDINRKNKMNIKNIIDNMFVFSEQAWDK
;
A
#
# COMPACT_ATOMS: atom_id res chain seq x y z
N MET A 1 4.30 -30.77 -7.40
CA MET A 1 5.73 -30.48 -7.67
C MET A 1 6.37 -30.10 -6.34
N LYS A 2 7.61 -30.55 -6.06
CA LYS A 2 8.31 -30.05 -4.87
C LYS A 2 8.76 -28.62 -5.15
N PRO A 3 8.52 -27.67 -4.24
CA PRO A 3 8.96 -26.30 -4.42
C PRO A 3 10.51 -26.24 -4.51
N SER A 4 11.01 -25.42 -5.43
CA SER A 4 12.44 -25.12 -5.53
C SER A 4 12.79 -23.94 -4.64
N LYS A 5 14.01 -23.93 -4.10
CA LYS A 5 14.49 -22.81 -3.26
C LYS A 5 15.35 -21.87 -4.13
N VAL A 6 14.90 -20.65 -4.34
CA VAL A 6 15.63 -19.62 -5.07
C VAL A 6 15.78 -18.38 -4.19
N ASN A 7 17.01 -17.92 -3.98
CA ASN A 7 17.31 -16.75 -3.15
C ASN A 7 16.70 -16.79 -1.74
N GLY A 8 16.64 -17.98 -1.13
CA GLY A 8 16.05 -18.16 0.19
C GLY A 8 14.53 -18.31 0.21
N PHE A 9 13.85 -18.26 -0.95
CA PHE A 9 12.41 -18.44 -1.08
C PHE A 9 12.07 -19.79 -1.67
N TYR A 10 10.93 -20.34 -1.25
CA TYR A 10 10.34 -21.48 -1.91
C TYR A 10 9.41 -20.98 -3.01
N ILE A 11 9.66 -21.44 -4.20
CA ILE A 11 8.89 -21.08 -5.39
C ILE A 11 8.32 -22.34 -6.05
N GLU A 12 7.09 -22.23 -6.50
CA GLU A 12 6.42 -23.23 -7.32
C GLU A 12 6.12 -22.63 -8.68
N GLU A 13 6.53 -23.30 -9.74
CA GLU A 13 6.21 -22.93 -11.10
C GLU A 13 4.96 -23.70 -11.54
N ASN A 14 3.92 -22.98 -12.01
CA ASN A 14 2.74 -23.63 -12.55
C ASN A 14 2.97 -23.99 -14.03
N GLU A 15 2.01 -24.73 -14.62
CA GLU A 15 2.03 -25.19 -16.02
C GLU A 15 2.19 -24.07 -17.08
N ARG A 16 2.02 -22.80 -16.68
CA ARG A 16 2.19 -21.62 -17.54
C ARG A 16 3.51 -20.89 -17.31
N GLY A 17 4.43 -21.47 -16.56
CA GLY A 17 5.69 -20.81 -16.17
C GLY A 17 5.50 -19.65 -15.17
N LEU A 18 4.29 -19.50 -14.60
CA LEU A 18 4.04 -18.49 -13.56
C LEU A 18 4.54 -19.02 -12.23
N ILE A 19 5.54 -18.36 -11.70
CA ILE A 19 6.09 -18.69 -10.39
C ILE A 19 5.08 -18.25 -9.33
N ARG A 20 4.59 -19.21 -8.54
CA ARG A 20 3.89 -18.91 -7.30
C ARG A 20 4.91 -18.80 -6.19
N TYR A 21 4.94 -17.65 -5.54
CA TYR A 21 5.68 -17.51 -4.30
C TYR A 21 4.97 -18.34 -3.23
N ILE A 22 5.59 -19.43 -2.84
CA ILE A 22 5.15 -20.19 -1.67
C ILE A 22 5.74 -19.49 -0.45
N VAL A 23 4.93 -18.63 0.11
CA VAL A 23 5.20 -18.03 1.41
C VAL A 23 5.27 -19.16 2.45
N PRO A 24 5.81 -18.84 3.63
CA PRO A 24 5.67 -19.63 4.86
C PRO A 24 4.29 -20.22 5.17
N GLU A 25 3.24 -19.88 4.42
CA GLU A 25 1.94 -20.59 4.43
C GLU A 25 2.09 -22.10 4.22
N TYR A 26 3.06 -22.53 3.42
CA TYR A 26 3.40 -23.94 3.26
C TYR A 26 3.94 -24.54 4.56
N TYR A 27 4.71 -23.77 5.31
CA TYR A 27 5.23 -24.19 6.61
C TYR A 27 4.20 -24.04 7.73
N ILE A 28 3.21 -23.18 7.59
CA ILE A 28 2.13 -23.03 8.55
C ILE A 28 1.16 -24.20 8.51
N ASP A 29 1.01 -24.84 7.35
CA ASP A 29 0.18 -26.05 7.19
C ASP A 29 0.98 -27.35 7.32
N ALA A 30 2.32 -27.31 7.13
CA ALA A 30 3.22 -28.45 7.25
C ALA A 30 4.17 -28.25 8.43
N ASP A 31 3.88 -28.79 9.56
CA ASP A 31 4.72 -28.88 10.78
C ASP A 31 5.75 -27.73 10.98
N PHE A 32 5.46 -26.85 11.91
CA PHE A 32 6.27 -25.66 12.28
C PHE A 32 7.71 -25.96 12.77
N GLY A 33 8.19 -27.20 12.71
CA GLY A 33 9.48 -27.61 13.24
C GLY A 33 10.73 -26.99 12.59
N GLU A 34 10.58 -26.26 11.47
CA GLU A 34 11.69 -25.63 10.76
C GLU A 34 11.66 -24.09 10.74
N ILE A 35 10.67 -23.45 11.36
CA ILE A 35 10.56 -22.00 11.43
C ILE A 35 11.03 -21.51 12.78
N ASP A 36 12.02 -20.60 12.79
CA ASP A 36 12.40 -19.93 14.02
C ASP A 36 11.38 -18.84 14.44
N ALA A 37 11.36 -18.53 15.72
CA ALA A 37 10.44 -17.52 16.27
C ALA A 37 10.67 -16.12 15.68
N ASP A 38 11.92 -15.75 15.35
CA ASP A 38 12.23 -14.44 14.76
C ASP A 38 11.61 -14.30 13.36
N PHE A 39 11.61 -15.37 12.58
CA PHE A 39 10.95 -15.40 11.28
C PHE A 39 9.42 -15.30 11.43
N ALA A 40 8.83 -16.07 12.35
CA ALA A 40 7.39 -16.02 12.65
C ALA A 40 6.96 -14.62 13.09
N LEU A 41 7.77 -13.93 13.91
CA LEU A 41 7.52 -12.55 14.35
C LEU A 41 7.56 -11.55 13.18
N ARG A 42 8.54 -11.66 12.27
CA ARG A 42 8.62 -10.81 11.08
C ARG A 42 7.41 -11.02 10.17
N PHE A 43 7.03 -12.27 9.96
CA PHE A 43 5.87 -12.62 9.18
C PHE A 43 4.58 -12.07 9.81
N MET A 44 4.40 -12.25 11.12
CA MET A 44 3.28 -11.70 11.85
C MET A 44 3.17 -10.16 11.72
N GLN A 45 4.29 -9.46 11.82
CA GLN A 45 4.33 -8.00 11.65
C GLN A 45 3.82 -7.59 10.27
N ASN A 46 4.29 -8.25 9.21
CA ASN A 46 3.91 -7.95 7.85
C ASN A 46 2.41 -8.21 7.60
N GLU A 47 1.91 -9.37 8.06
CA GLU A 47 0.48 -9.72 7.94
C GLU A 47 -0.41 -8.77 8.76
N LEU A 48 0.01 -8.37 9.96
CA LEU A 48 -0.71 -7.36 10.77
C LEU A 48 -0.82 -6.03 10.03
N ASN A 49 0.26 -5.58 9.40
CA ASN A 49 0.26 -4.35 8.61
C ASN A 49 -0.67 -4.46 7.40
N GLU A 50 -0.61 -5.55 6.65
CA GLU A 50 -1.48 -5.77 5.49
C GLU A 50 -2.97 -5.82 5.90
N ILE A 51 -3.29 -6.56 6.95
CA ILE A 51 -4.66 -6.66 7.47
C ILE A 51 -5.15 -5.31 7.97
N MET A 52 -4.35 -4.59 8.74
CA MET A 52 -4.72 -3.28 9.25
C MET A 52 -4.99 -2.30 8.12
N ASN A 53 -4.12 -2.27 7.09
CA ASN A 53 -4.34 -1.44 5.91
C ASN A 53 -5.63 -1.82 5.18
N SER A 54 -5.85 -3.09 4.93
CA SER A 54 -7.05 -3.58 4.26
C SER A 54 -8.31 -3.32 5.09
N PHE A 55 -8.26 -3.50 6.41
CA PHE A 55 -9.40 -3.29 7.29
C PHE A 55 -9.77 -1.82 7.44
N LEU A 56 -8.79 -0.94 7.67
CA LEU A 56 -9.02 0.49 7.87
C LEU A 56 -9.40 1.21 6.57
N ASN A 57 -8.79 0.81 5.44
CA ASN A 57 -9.13 1.41 4.17
C ASN A 57 -10.39 0.83 3.53
N GLY A 58 -10.84 -0.37 3.93
CA GLY A 58 -11.94 -1.11 3.31
C GLY A 58 -11.67 -1.43 1.84
N GLY A 59 -12.25 -2.51 1.32
CA GLY A 59 -12.12 -2.85 -0.10
C GLY A 59 -13.05 -1.99 -0.97
N PHE A 60 -12.51 -1.17 -1.83
CA PHE A 60 -13.29 -0.33 -2.75
C PHE A 60 -14.08 -1.12 -3.78
N SER A 61 -13.60 -2.29 -4.13
CA SER A 61 -14.21 -3.16 -5.15
C SER A 61 -15.39 -3.97 -4.64
N ASN A 62 -15.66 -3.98 -3.34
CA ASN A 62 -16.73 -4.78 -2.77
C ASN A 62 -18.03 -3.97 -2.71
N ALA A 63 -19.08 -4.45 -3.40
CA ALA A 63 -20.41 -3.83 -3.41
C ALA A 63 -21.02 -3.65 -2.00
N GLY A 64 -20.65 -4.50 -1.03
CA GLY A 64 -21.05 -4.35 0.38
C GLY A 64 -20.62 -3.01 1.00
N TYR A 65 -19.54 -2.42 0.53
CA TYR A 65 -19.08 -1.11 1.00
C TYR A 65 -19.92 0.07 0.48
N ALA A 66 -20.75 -0.12 -0.54
CA ALA A 66 -21.70 0.91 -0.97
C ALA A 66 -22.69 1.27 0.14
N PHE A 67 -22.92 0.36 1.07
CA PHE A 67 -23.81 0.52 2.22
C PHE A 67 -23.07 0.85 3.53
N TYR A 68 -21.75 1.05 3.48
CA TYR A 68 -21.01 1.52 4.63
C TYR A 68 -21.42 2.97 4.98
N PRO A 69 -21.60 3.34 6.26
CA PRO A 69 -21.35 2.56 7.47
C PRO A 69 -22.53 1.68 7.94
N LEU A 70 -23.60 1.55 7.17
CA LEU A 70 -24.77 0.77 7.57
C LEU A 70 -24.46 -0.73 7.65
N VAL A 71 -23.66 -1.24 6.71
CA VAL A 71 -23.16 -2.62 6.69
C VAL A 71 -21.67 -2.62 6.92
N LYS A 72 -21.28 -2.80 8.18
CA LYS A 72 -19.87 -2.88 8.61
C LYS A 72 -19.34 -4.30 8.43
N ASP A 73 -19.14 -4.73 7.20
CA ASP A 73 -18.68 -6.09 6.91
C ASP A 73 -17.15 -6.17 6.78
N VAL A 74 -16.63 -7.39 6.86
CA VAL A 74 -15.21 -7.73 6.68
C VAL A 74 -15.09 -8.63 5.45
N SER A 75 -14.15 -8.34 4.56
CA SER A 75 -13.94 -9.13 3.36
C SER A 75 -13.52 -10.57 3.70
N ARG A 76 -13.88 -11.54 2.84
CA ARG A 76 -13.43 -12.94 2.98
C ARG A 76 -11.91 -13.06 3.00
N GLU A 77 -11.23 -12.24 2.23
CA GLU A 77 -9.76 -12.17 2.22
C GLU A 77 -9.21 -11.79 3.61
N ASN A 78 -9.76 -10.73 4.22
CA ASN A 78 -9.35 -10.32 5.57
C ASN A 78 -9.65 -11.39 6.62
N LEU A 79 -10.75 -12.11 6.49
CA LEU A 79 -11.06 -13.24 7.38
C LEU A 79 -10.03 -14.37 7.22
N GLY A 80 -9.64 -14.71 5.99
CA GLY A 80 -8.61 -15.70 5.71
C GLY A 80 -7.24 -15.30 6.27
N LYS A 81 -6.82 -14.04 6.05
CA LYS A 81 -5.58 -13.51 6.62
C LYS A 81 -5.59 -13.54 8.14
N MET A 82 -6.71 -13.18 8.76
CA MET A 82 -6.85 -13.22 10.21
C MET A 82 -6.75 -14.63 10.79
N GLU A 83 -7.27 -15.64 10.07
CA GLU A 83 -7.13 -17.03 10.50
C GLU A 83 -5.66 -17.50 10.45
N ARG A 84 -4.91 -17.08 9.43
CA ARG A 84 -3.45 -17.32 9.38
C ARG A 84 -2.73 -16.66 10.55
N LEU A 85 -3.05 -15.39 10.85
CA LEU A 85 -2.45 -14.73 12.02
C LEU A 85 -2.74 -15.45 13.34
N ARG A 86 -3.92 -16.04 13.49
CA ARG A 86 -4.25 -16.82 14.68
C ARG A 86 -3.38 -18.08 14.81
N LYS A 87 -3.11 -18.77 13.70
CA LYS A 87 -2.19 -19.93 13.68
C LYS A 87 -0.78 -19.50 14.09
N ILE A 88 -0.28 -18.39 13.56
CA ILE A 88 1.03 -17.84 13.92
C ILE A 88 1.06 -17.42 15.40
N ALA A 89 0.04 -16.74 15.86
CA ALA A 89 -0.09 -16.36 17.26
C ALA A 89 -0.07 -17.57 18.20
N SER A 90 -0.76 -18.67 17.81
CA SER A 90 -0.72 -19.93 18.56
C SER A 90 0.64 -20.59 18.58
N PHE A 91 1.41 -20.51 17.49
CA PHE A 91 2.80 -20.96 17.45
C PHE A 91 3.67 -20.12 18.38
N LEU A 92 3.61 -18.78 18.26
CA LEU A 92 4.38 -17.87 19.08
C LEU A 92 4.06 -17.98 20.58
N ASP A 93 2.80 -18.27 20.92
CA ASP A 93 2.38 -18.50 22.31
C ASP A 93 3.07 -19.73 22.91
N LYS A 94 3.22 -20.82 22.13
CA LYS A 94 3.99 -22.00 22.51
C LYS A 94 5.49 -21.73 22.69
N GLU A 95 6.03 -20.77 21.91
CA GLU A 95 7.41 -20.29 22.00
C GLU A 95 7.64 -19.29 23.14
N GLY A 96 6.61 -19.06 23.99
CA GLY A 96 6.70 -18.21 25.17
C GLY A 96 6.36 -16.72 24.95
N TYR A 97 5.75 -16.37 23.80
CA TYR A 97 5.21 -15.03 23.54
C TYR A 97 3.73 -14.98 23.96
N ASP A 98 3.32 -13.91 24.63
CA ASP A 98 1.95 -13.79 25.15
C ASP A 98 0.93 -13.43 24.06
N PHE A 99 0.40 -14.44 23.39
CA PHE A 99 -0.71 -14.35 22.42
C PHE A 99 -1.94 -15.14 22.83
N SER A 100 -2.01 -15.66 24.06
CA SER A 100 -3.09 -16.48 24.56
C SER A 100 -4.47 -15.84 24.38
N SER A 101 -4.57 -14.51 24.53
CA SER A 101 -5.81 -13.75 24.36
C SER A 101 -6.37 -13.76 22.93
N CYS A 102 -5.56 -14.18 21.94
CA CYS A 102 -5.93 -14.23 20.52
C CYS A 102 -6.45 -15.62 20.09
N ILE A 103 -6.18 -16.65 20.90
CA ILE A 103 -6.49 -18.04 20.57
C ILE A 103 -7.97 -18.33 20.86
N GLY A 104 -8.62 -19.11 20.01
CA GLY A 104 -9.99 -19.60 20.23
C GLY A 104 -11.13 -18.63 19.89
N LYS A 105 -10.88 -17.36 19.61
CA LYS A 105 -11.93 -16.40 19.26
C LYS A 105 -12.41 -16.57 17.82
N LYS A 106 -13.70 -16.78 17.62
CA LYS A 106 -14.32 -16.83 16.30
C LYS A 106 -14.47 -15.42 15.71
N VAL A 107 -14.06 -15.21 14.48
CA VAL A 107 -14.17 -13.92 13.79
C VAL A 107 -15.47 -13.87 13.01
N SER A 108 -16.37 -13.00 13.40
CA SER A 108 -17.60 -12.70 12.67
C SER A 108 -17.88 -11.20 12.74
N GLY A 109 -17.91 -10.53 11.59
CA GLY A 109 -18.18 -9.10 11.49
C GLY A 109 -17.04 -8.19 12.00
N SER A 110 -17.17 -6.89 11.73
CA SER A 110 -16.12 -5.89 11.97
C SER A 110 -15.78 -5.67 13.46
N LYS A 111 -16.77 -5.81 14.35
CA LYS A 111 -16.53 -5.63 15.80
C LYS A 111 -15.60 -6.72 16.35
N ASN A 112 -15.90 -7.98 16.06
CA ASN A 112 -15.07 -9.10 16.51
C ASN A 112 -13.68 -9.06 15.84
N PHE A 113 -13.62 -8.61 14.59
CA PHE A 113 -12.37 -8.40 13.89
C PHE A 113 -11.50 -7.34 14.58
N ALA A 114 -12.05 -6.17 14.94
CA ALA A 114 -11.35 -5.13 15.66
C ALA A 114 -10.89 -5.60 17.06
N ILE A 115 -11.72 -6.40 17.76
CA ILE A 115 -11.34 -6.99 19.06
C ILE A 115 -10.12 -7.91 18.90
N LEU A 116 -10.11 -8.77 17.88
CA LEU A 116 -8.99 -9.67 17.66
C LEU A 116 -7.73 -8.93 17.19
N LEU A 117 -7.89 -7.95 16.29
CA LEU A 117 -6.77 -7.09 15.85
C LEU A 117 -6.14 -6.35 17.04
N SER A 118 -6.96 -5.78 17.92
CA SER A 118 -6.50 -5.13 19.15
C SER A 118 -5.78 -6.12 20.10
N SER A 119 -6.28 -7.35 20.22
CA SER A 119 -5.63 -8.38 21.04
C SER A 119 -4.25 -8.77 20.46
N LEU A 120 -4.14 -8.91 19.13
CA LEU A 120 -2.88 -9.18 18.45
C LEU A 120 -1.84 -8.05 18.67
N TYR A 121 -2.26 -6.79 18.61
CA TYR A 121 -1.37 -5.67 18.90
C TYR A 121 -0.98 -5.59 20.39
N ARG A 122 -1.81 -6.00 21.32
CA ARG A 122 -1.43 -6.12 22.73
C ARG A 122 -0.36 -7.20 22.93
N GLY A 123 -0.53 -8.38 22.34
CA GLY A 123 0.52 -9.40 22.34
C GLY A 123 1.80 -8.90 21.71
N TRP A 124 1.69 -8.22 20.55
CA TRP A 124 2.84 -7.60 19.87
C TRP A 124 3.57 -6.58 20.74
N SER A 125 2.86 -5.81 21.57
CA SER A 125 3.47 -4.78 22.45
C SER A 125 4.43 -5.35 23.50
N ASN A 126 4.28 -6.62 23.85
CA ASN A 126 5.09 -7.30 24.86
C ASN A 126 6.37 -7.91 24.27
N ILE A 127 6.55 -7.82 22.95
CA ILE A 127 7.71 -8.39 22.27
C ILE A 127 8.92 -7.49 22.46
N ALA A 128 9.92 -7.99 23.17
CA ALA A 128 11.20 -7.32 23.31
C ALA A 128 11.96 -7.39 21.98
N VAL A 129 12.13 -6.26 21.33
CA VAL A 129 12.93 -6.15 20.12
C VAL A 129 14.42 -6.27 20.48
N LYS A 130 15.04 -7.40 20.14
CA LYS A 130 16.46 -7.66 20.42
C LYS A 130 17.36 -6.91 19.42
N GLY A 131 18.52 -6.46 19.92
CA GLY A 131 19.63 -5.89 19.14
C GLY A 131 19.58 -4.37 18.92
N LYS A 132 20.76 -3.80 18.65
CA LYS A 132 20.90 -2.39 18.25
C LYS A 132 20.51 -2.22 16.79
N LYS A 133 19.56 -1.33 16.50
CA LYS A 133 19.11 -1.02 15.15
C LYS A 133 19.44 0.42 14.80
N PRO A 134 19.79 0.72 13.54
CA PRO A 134 19.98 2.08 13.10
C PRO A 134 18.69 2.89 13.27
N VAL A 135 18.79 4.08 13.83
CA VAL A 135 17.65 4.97 14.04
C VAL A 135 17.67 6.05 12.97
N LYS A 136 16.61 6.14 12.19
CA LYS A 136 16.38 7.21 11.21
C LYS A 136 15.33 8.17 11.74
N LYS A 137 15.64 9.47 11.79
CA LYS A 137 14.73 10.53 12.28
C LYS A 137 14.47 11.55 11.16
N PRO A 138 13.60 11.24 10.20
CA PRO A 138 13.24 12.19 9.16
C PRO A 138 12.47 13.36 9.74
N ARG A 139 12.71 14.58 9.24
CA ARG A 139 11.90 15.75 9.53
C ARG A 139 10.97 16.01 8.36
N CYS A 140 9.68 16.19 8.66
CA CYS A 140 8.66 16.59 7.71
C CYS A 140 8.38 18.10 7.89
N ALA A 141 8.20 18.82 6.79
CA ALA A 141 7.63 20.16 6.87
C ALA A 141 6.10 20.07 7.05
N GLU A 142 5.49 21.09 7.64
CA GLU A 142 4.02 21.19 7.68
C GLU A 142 3.47 21.44 6.26
N PHE A 143 2.30 20.87 5.95
CA PHE A 143 1.57 21.18 4.75
C PHE A 143 0.93 22.58 4.88
N ASP A 144 1.29 23.47 3.96
CA ASP A 144 0.67 24.78 3.83
C ASP A 144 0.25 24.99 2.38
N ILE A 145 -1.05 25.24 2.16
CA ILE A 145 -1.60 25.51 0.84
C ILE A 145 -1.02 26.80 0.23
N THR A 146 -0.51 27.69 1.06
CA THR A 146 0.10 28.96 0.59
C THR A 146 1.44 28.74 -0.10
N ASP A 147 2.08 27.59 0.09
CA ASP A 147 3.29 27.17 -0.64
C ASP A 147 3.06 26.95 -2.15
N TYR A 148 1.80 26.95 -2.59
CA TYR A 148 1.37 26.70 -3.96
C TYR A 148 0.82 27.99 -4.60
N ASN A 149 0.96 28.13 -5.94
CA ASN A 149 0.43 29.30 -6.64
C ASN A 149 -1.12 29.28 -6.70
N LYS A 150 -1.75 30.38 -7.10
CA LYS A 150 -3.21 30.52 -7.08
C LYS A 150 -3.95 29.43 -7.87
N LYS A 151 -3.47 29.06 -9.06
CA LYS A 151 -4.10 27.99 -9.87
C LYS A 151 -3.93 26.62 -9.24
N GLU A 152 -2.80 26.36 -8.61
CA GLU A 152 -2.53 25.12 -7.88
C GLU A 152 -3.41 25.03 -6.65
N ARG A 153 -3.60 26.11 -5.89
CA ARG A 153 -4.47 26.11 -4.70
C ARG A 153 -5.92 25.75 -5.04
N GLU A 154 -6.44 26.20 -6.18
CA GLU A 154 -7.77 25.80 -6.64
C GLU A 154 -7.86 24.28 -6.86
N PHE A 155 -6.85 23.70 -7.49
CA PHE A 155 -6.78 22.23 -7.72
C PHE A 155 -6.56 21.45 -6.43
N LEU A 156 -5.71 21.96 -5.53
CA LEU A 156 -5.31 21.30 -4.29
C LEU A 156 -6.22 21.63 -3.09
N LYS A 157 -7.28 22.41 -3.30
CA LYS A 157 -8.27 22.72 -2.26
C LYS A 157 -8.77 21.49 -1.50
N PRO A 158 -9.04 20.33 -2.16
CA PRO A 158 -9.42 19.12 -1.43
C PRO A 158 -8.32 18.59 -0.47
N ALA A 159 -7.02 18.80 -0.77
CA ALA A 159 -5.95 18.43 0.14
C ALA A 159 -5.90 19.35 1.37
N ASP A 160 -6.20 20.63 1.22
CA ASP A 160 -6.31 21.56 2.34
C ASP A 160 -7.55 21.27 3.21
N GLU A 161 -8.68 20.96 2.58
CA GLU A 161 -9.88 20.48 3.28
C GLU A 161 -9.62 19.16 4.03
N LEU A 162 -8.82 18.24 3.44
CA LEU A 162 -8.38 17.01 4.11
C LEU A 162 -7.51 17.30 5.33
N LYS A 163 -6.61 18.30 5.27
CA LYS A 163 -5.83 18.74 6.45
C LYS A 163 -6.75 19.17 7.58
N GLY A 164 -7.72 20.05 7.30
CA GLY A 164 -8.69 20.52 8.30
C GLY A 164 -9.53 19.37 8.89
N TYR A 165 -9.94 18.44 8.02
CA TYR A 165 -10.64 17.22 8.46
C TYR A 165 -9.76 16.34 9.35
N ALA A 166 -8.52 16.13 8.98
CA ALA A 166 -7.58 15.29 9.71
C ALA A 166 -7.27 15.85 11.11
N GLU A 167 -7.04 17.15 11.24
CA GLU A 167 -6.85 17.81 12.53
C GLU A 167 -8.05 17.61 13.47
N LYS A 168 -9.26 17.64 12.93
CA LYS A 168 -10.49 17.53 13.72
C LYS A 168 -10.87 16.08 14.03
N PHE A 169 -10.79 15.17 13.07
CA PHE A 169 -11.40 13.85 13.15
C PHE A 169 -10.40 12.69 13.16
N LEU A 170 -9.18 12.84 12.63
CA LEU A 170 -8.19 11.78 12.59
C LEU A 170 -7.13 11.89 13.70
N LYS A 171 -6.77 13.10 14.09
CA LYS A 171 -5.76 13.38 15.13
C LYS A 171 -5.99 12.64 16.45
N PRO A 172 -7.23 12.42 16.95
CA PRO A 172 -7.44 11.64 18.16
C PRO A 172 -6.95 10.19 18.08
N TYR A 173 -6.80 9.65 16.89
CA TYR A 173 -6.46 8.24 16.63
C TYR A 173 -5.02 8.04 16.15
N LEU A 174 -4.43 9.08 15.56
CA LEU A 174 -3.15 9.01 14.86
C LEU A 174 -2.04 9.71 15.63
N LEU A 175 -0.85 9.16 15.56
CA LEU A 175 0.38 9.83 15.98
C LEU A 175 0.84 10.86 14.93
N GLY A 176 0.66 10.54 13.64
CA GLY A 176 1.00 11.40 12.52
C GLY A 176 0.16 11.11 11.28
N PHE A 177 -0.05 12.13 10.44
CA PHE A 177 -0.75 12.02 9.17
C PHE A 177 -0.06 12.91 8.14
N TYR A 178 0.46 12.29 7.06
CA TYR A 178 1.37 12.94 6.15
C TYR A 178 0.88 12.83 4.72
N LEU A 179 0.96 13.92 3.97
CA LEU A 179 0.87 13.97 2.52
C LEU A 179 2.25 13.61 1.94
N HIS A 180 2.31 12.66 1.03
CA HIS A 180 3.52 12.33 0.30
C HIS A 180 3.30 12.31 -1.21
N GLY A 181 4.25 11.77 -1.98
CA GLY A 181 4.10 11.68 -3.43
C GLY A 181 4.28 13.02 -4.15
N SER A 182 3.80 13.07 -5.39
CA SER A 182 4.06 14.18 -6.31
C SER A 182 3.46 15.52 -5.87
N ILE A 183 2.35 15.50 -5.13
CA ILE A 183 1.77 16.74 -4.59
C ILE A 183 2.71 17.34 -3.54
N ALA A 184 3.21 16.53 -2.61
CA ALA A 184 4.13 17.00 -1.57
C ALA A 184 5.46 17.55 -2.15
N THR A 185 5.94 16.97 -3.24
CA THR A 185 7.17 17.36 -3.93
C THR A 185 6.97 18.38 -5.07
N LYS A 186 5.73 18.83 -5.29
CA LYS A 186 5.36 19.85 -6.28
C LYS A 186 5.64 19.48 -7.74
N ASP A 187 5.78 18.19 -8.06
CA ASP A 187 5.97 17.65 -9.42
C ASP A 187 4.74 16.86 -9.90
N TYR A 188 3.58 17.19 -9.36
CA TYR A 188 2.33 16.56 -9.74
C TYR A 188 1.88 16.95 -11.16
N ILE A 189 1.19 16.01 -11.80
CA ILE A 189 0.59 16.20 -13.13
C ILE A 189 -0.93 16.22 -12.95
N LYS A 190 -1.55 17.34 -13.29
CA LYS A 190 -3.00 17.48 -13.18
C LYS A 190 -3.74 16.47 -14.04
N GLY A 191 -4.68 15.73 -13.43
CA GLY A 191 -5.44 14.65 -14.07
C GLY A 191 -4.75 13.30 -14.06
N TRP A 192 -3.47 13.23 -13.62
CA TRP A 192 -2.73 12.00 -13.37
C TRP A 192 -2.50 11.76 -11.89
N SER A 193 -1.97 12.76 -11.20
CA SER A 193 -1.57 12.64 -9.79
C SER A 193 -2.76 12.59 -8.86
N ASP A 194 -2.65 11.76 -7.85
CA ASP A 194 -3.59 11.52 -6.77
C ASP A 194 -3.10 12.10 -5.44
N ILE A 195 -3.92 12.04 -4.41
CA ILE A 195 -3.52 12.38 -3.05
C ILE A 195 -2.95 11.12 -2.38
N ASP A 196 -1.65 11.10 -2.18
CA ASP A 196 -0.96 10.05 -1.45
C ASP A 196 -0.79 10.43 0.01
N THR A 197 -1.27 9.59 0.94
CA THR A 197 -1.11 9.85 2.38
C THR A 197 -0.60 8.63 3.12
N VAL A 198 0.09 8.89 4.25
CA VAL A 198 0.48 7.87 5.22
C VAL A 198 0.03 8.27 6.62
N SER A 199 -0.58 7.33 7.31
CA SER A 199 -1.10 7.46 8.68
C SER A 199 -0.27 6.62 9.63
N ILE A 200 0.12 7.18 10.78
CA ILE A 200 0.73 6.40 11.85
C ILE A 200 -0.30 6.27 12.96
N VAL A 201 -0.80 5.06 13.15
CA VAL A 201 -1.86 4.75 14.13
C VAL A 201 -1.26 4.61 15.51
N SER A 202 -1.78 5.39 16.48
CA SER A 202 -1.26 5.41 17.84
C SER A 202 -1.47 4.08 18.57
N LYS A 203 -0.54 3.73 19.49
CA LYS A 203 -0.65 2.57 20.39
C LYS A 203 -2.01 2.55 21.11
N LYS A 204 -2.44 3.72 21.61
CA LYS A 204 -3.73 3.87 22.27
C LYS A 204 -4.91 3.44 21.38
N THR A 205 -4.85 3.75 20.08
CA THR A 205 -5.88 3.35 19.12
C THR A 205 -5.81 1.85 18.83
N LEU A 206 -4.61 1.31 18.63
CA LEU A 206 -4.42 -0.11 18.32
C LEU A 206 -4.82 -1.05 19.48
N GLN A 207 -4.78 -0.57 20.71
CA GLN A 207 -5.17 -1.34 21.89
C GLN A 207 -6.67 -1.31 22.21
N ASP A 208 -7.46 -0.49 21.51
CA ASP A 208 -8.87 -0.26 21.76
C ASP A 208 -9.71 -0.56 20.51
N PRO A 209 -10.53 -1.61 20.50
CA PRO A 209 -11.36 -1.97 19.35
C PRO A 209 -12.32 -0.87 18.88
N GLU A 210 -12.91 -0.10 19.81
CA GLU A 210 -13.85 0.96 19.44
C GLU A 210 -13.10 2.14 18.77
N ARG A 211 -11.87 2.40 19.20
CA ARG A 211 -11.02 3.42 18.54
C ARG A 211 -10.58 2.97 17.15
N ILE A 212 -10.27 1.68 16.96
CA ILE A 212 -9.96 1.12 15.63
C ILE A 212 -11.16 1.30 14.69
N LEU A 213 -12.38 1.01 15.18
CA LEU A 213 -13.61 1.20 14.40
C LEU A 213 -13.88 2.68 14.11
N GLY A 214 -13.69 3.56 15.10
CA GLY A 214 -13.83 5.00 14.91
C GLY A 214 -12.83 5.57 13.90
N LEU A 215 -11.58 5.10 13.92
CA LEU A 215 -10.57 5.45 12.92
C LEU A 215 -10.99 4.99 11.51
N ARG A 216 -11.46 3.74 11.39
CA ARG A 216 -11.96 3.19 10.13
C ARG A 216 -13.08 4.05 9.54
N ASP A 217 -14.06 4.44 10.35
CA ASP A 217 -15.18 5.28 9.94
C ASP A 217 -14.68 6.66 9.43
N ASN A 218 -13.74 7.27 10.16
CA ASN A 218 -13.21 8.59 9.79
C ASN A 218 -12.30 8.52 8.55
N LEU A 219 -11.48 7.49 8.40
CA LEU A 219 -10.69 7.28 7.17
C LEU A 219 -11.61 7.04 5.96
N TYR A 220 -12.71 6.31 6.14
CA TYR A 220 -13.70 6.14 5.10
C TYR A 220 -14.32 7.47 4.65
N LEU A 221 -14.77 8.29 5.58
CA LEU A 221 -15.37 9.59 5.29
C LEU A 221 -14.38 10.58 4.67
N SER A 222 -13.08 10.44 4.95
CA SER A 222 -12.05 11.30 4.36
C SER A 222 -11.87 11.09 2.85
N ARG A 223 -12.32 9.95 2.30
CA ARG A 223 -12.16 9.59 0.88
C ARG A 223 -12.78 10.58 -0.10
N LYS A 224 -13.82 11.30 0.33
CA LYS A 224 -14.43 12.35 -0.48
C LYS A 224 -13.43 13.39 -0.99
N PHE A 225 -12.36 13.66 -0.24
CA PHE A 225 -11.34 14.63 -0.64
C PHE A 225 -10.41 14.06 -1.72
N TYR A 226 -10.08 12.77 -1.62
CA TYR A 226 -9.25 12.08 -2.61
C TYR A 226 -9.91 12.02 -3.98
N TYR A 227 -11.19 11.63 -4.05
CA TYR A 227 -11.93 11.55 -5.31
C TYR A 227 -12.16 12.89 -6.01
N GLN A 228 -12.04 14.01 -5.29
CA GLN A 228 -12.13 15.32 -5.89
C GLN A 228 -10.86 15.70 -6.68
N VAL A 229 -9.70 15.14 -6.33
CA VAL A 229 -8.43 15.33 -7.04
C VAL A 229 -8.29 14.30 -8.18
N ASP A 230 -8.49 13.04 -7.85
CA ASP A 230 -8.44 11.95 -8.83
C ASP A 230 -9.65 11.02 -8.72
N PRO A 231 -10.57 11.06 -9.72
CA PRO A 231 -11.70 10.13 -9.75
C PRO A 231 -11.32 8.65 -9.86
N LEU A 232 -10.08 8.36 -10.28
CA LEU A 232 -9.52 7.02 -10.38
C LEU A 232 -8.81 6.55 -9.11
N GLN A 233 -8.75 7.38 -8.08
CA GLN A 233 -8.06 7.00 -6.86
C GLN A 233 -8.73 5.80 -6.20
N HIS A 234 -7.96 4.75 -5.98
CA HIS A 234 -8.44 3.45 -5.52
C HIS A 234 -7.86 3.04 -4.16
N HIS A 235 -6.84 3.73 -3.71
CA HIS A 235 -6.22 3.50 -2.41
C HIS A 235 -6.59 4.62 -1.43
N GLY A 236 -6.62 4.30 -0.15
CA GLY A 236 -6.70 5.26 0.93
C GLY A 236 -5.31 5.61 1.46
N SER A 237 -5.24 5.97 2.73
CA SER A 237 -3.96 6.22 3.40
C SER A 237 -3.19 4.92 3.62
N ILE A 238 -1.89 4.92 3.34
CA ILE A 238 -1.00 3.85 3.83
C ILE A 238 -0.98 3.92 5.35
N VAL A 239 -1.19 2.78 6.02
CA VAL A 239 -1.31 2.73 7.47
C VAL A 239 -0.10 2.02 8.07
N ILE A 240 0.54 2.65 9.04
CA ILE A 240 1.67 2.14 9.82
C ILE A 240 1.26 2.12 11.28
N ALA A 241 1.53 1.03 11.99
CA ALA A 241 1.33 0.96 13.43
C ALA A 241 2.46 1.67 14.17
N GLU A 242 2.16 2.42 15.23
CA GLU A 242 3.21 3.00 16.09
C GLU A 242 4.14 1.93 16.67
N TYR A 243 3.64 0.70 16.87
CA TYR A 243 4.48 -0.44 17.30
C TYR A 243 5.56 -0.81 16.29
N ASP A 244 5.32 -0.59 15.00
CA ASP A 244 6.28 -0.93 13.95
C ASP A 244 7.48 0.01 13.91
N ILE A 245 7.37 1.20 14.50
CA ILE A 245 8.48 2.18 14.57
C ILE A 245 9.70 1.59 15.29
N GLU A 246 9.48 0.74 16.30
CA GLU A 246 10.55 0.07 17.06
C GLU A 246 11.21 -1.09 16.32
N ASN A 247 10.59 -1.61 15.25
CA ASN A 247 11.07 -2.71 14.41
C ASN A 247 10.70 -2.49 12.94
N TYR A 248 11.10 -1.36 12.39
CA TYR A 248 10.53 -0.84 11.16
C TYR A 248 11.03 -1.55 9.90
N CYS A 249 10.11 -2.09 9.10
CA CYS A 249 10.36 -2.68 7.79
C CYS A 249 10.25 -1.63 6.67
N GLN A 250 11.37 -1.19 6.11
CA GLN A 250 11.40 -0.19 5.04
C GLN A 250 10.86 -0.70 3.69
N ALA A 251 10.75 -2.01 3.49
CA ALA A 251 10.11 -2.56 2.28
C ALA A 251 8.64 -2.16 2.18
N TYR A 252 7.97 -1.92 3.32
CA TYR A 252 6.59 -1.49 3.36
C TYR A 252 6.42 -0.02 2.93
N PHE A 253 7.13 0.89 3.62
CA PHE A 253 7.17 2.32 3.30
C PHE A 253 8.55 2.87 3.67
N PRO A 254 9.38 3.27 2.68
CA PRO A 254 10.73 3.76 2.95
C PRO A 254 10.74 5.00 3.85
N VAL A 255 11.57 4.99 4.90
CA VAL A 255 11.70 6.13 5.84
C VAL A 255 12.14 7.41 5.12
N GLU A 256 12.91 7.28 4.03
CA GLU A 256 13.34 8.42 3.21
C GLU A 256 12.16 9.23 2.64
N ILE A 257 10.99 8.61 2.42
CA ILE A 257 9.81 9.30 1.89
C ILE A 257 9.34 10.39 2.84
N PHE A 258 9.46 10.18 4.16
CA PHE A 258 9.06 11.19 5.16
C PHE A 258 9.82 12.51 5.02
N LYS A 259 11.07 12.51 4.53
CA LYS A 259 11.84 13.76 4.28
C LYS A 259 11.19 14.66 3.23
N TYR A 260 10.45 14.06 2.30
CA TYR A 260 9.76 14.74 1.20
C TYR A 260 8.27 14.87 1.43
N SER A 261 7.79 14.35 2.55
CA SER A 261 6.38 14.43 2.94
C SER A 261 6.07 15.76 3.64
N LYS A 262 4.79 16.07 3.75
CA LYS A 262 4.27 17.22 4.46
C LYS A 262 3.31 16.75 5.55
N SER A 263 3.55 17.15 6.81
CA SER A 263 2.64 16.81 7.90
C SER A 263 1.35 17.60 7.79
N PHE A 264 0.22 16.92 8.00
CA PHE A 264 -1.08 17.57 8.16
C PHE A 264 -1.33 18.01 9.60
N PHE A 265 -0.54 17.53 10.55
CA PHE A 265 -0.65 17.96 11.95
C PHE A 265 0.37 19.06 12.24
N LYS A 266 -0.08 20.06 13.02
CA LYS A 266 0.78 21.12 13.52
C LYS A 266 1.72 20.59 14.61
N ASN A 267 2.95 21.12 14.65
CA ASN A 267 3.95 20.78 15.67
C ASN A 267 4.23 19.27 15.76
N ASP A 268 4.37 18.63 14.61
CA ASP A 268 4.68 17.21 14.51
C ASP A 268 6.14 16.98 14.90
N GLU A 269 6.36 16.16 15.93
CA GLU A 269 7.70 15.82 16.39
C GLU A 269 8.34 14.74 15.51
N PRO A 270 9.64 14.86 15.19
CA PRO A 270 10.33 13.85 14.38
C PRO A 270 10.34 12.47 15.04
N MET A 271 9.75 11.49 14.38
CA MET A 271 9.74 10.11 14.87
C MET A 271 11.06 9.39 14.59
N GLY A 272 11.51 8.58 15.54
CA GLY A 272 12.73 7.78 15.42
C GLY A 272 12.44 6.35 15.01
N PHE A 273 12.52 6.05 13.71
CA PHE A 273 12.31 4.70 13.18
C PHE A 273 13.53 3.81 13.43
N LYS A 274 13.39 2.73 14.19
CA LYS A 274 14.42 1.70 14.37
C LYS A 274 14.30 0.69 13.23
N VAL A 275 15.13 0.86 12.22
CA VAL A 275 15.05 0.09 10.97
C VAL A 275 15.66 -1.30 11.17
N ARG A 276 14.89 -2.36 10.85
CA ARG A 276 15.39 -3.74 10.76
C ARG A 276 15.84 -4.09 9.35
N ASP A 277 16.52 -5.22 9.23
CA ASP A 277 16.74 -5.84 7.93
C ASP A 277 15.39 -6.14 7.25
N PHE A 278 15.30 -5.82 5.97
CA PHE A 278 14.10 -5.96 5.14
C PHE A 278 14.37 -6.61 3.78
N SER A 279 15.56 -7.19 3.61
CA SER A 279 15.99 -7.80 2.34
C SER A 279 15.02 -8.86 1.85
N HIS A 280 14.51 -9.69 2.76
CA HIS A 280 13.51 -10.71 2.44
C HIS A 280 12.22 -10.10 1.90
N GLU A 281 11.66 -9.12 2.58
CA GLU A 281 10.42 -8.46 2.17
C GLU A 281 10.57 -7.66 0.88
N ALA A 282 11.74 -7.08 0.67
CA ALA A 282 12.05 -6.35 -0.56
C ALA A 282 12.12 -7.30 -1.77
N LEU A 283 12.81 -8.44 -1.63
CA LEU A 283 12.84 -9.48 -2.65
C LEU A 283 11.45 -10.05 -2.93
N LYS A 284 10.66 -10.35 -1.87
CA LYS A 284 9.26 -10.76 -2.01
C LYS A 284 8.46 -9.78 -2.84
N LYS A 285 8.61 -8.48 -2.57
CA LYS A 285 7.89 -7.42 -3.26
C LYS A 285 8.31 -7.30 -4.73
N LEU A 286 9.61 -7.36 -5.02
CA LEU A 286 10.12 -7.39 -6.39
C LEU A 286 9.54 -8.58 -7.15
N PHE A 287 9.57 -9.77 -6.55
CA PHE A 287 9.02 -11.00 -7.12
C PHE A 287 7.53 -10.88 -7.49
N TRP A 288 6.74 -10.24 -6.63
CA TRP A 288 5.31 -9.98 -6.90
C TRP A 288 5.12 -9.13 -8.15
N PHE A 289 5.97 -8.12 -8.34
CA PHE A 289 5.90 -7.27 -9.53
C PHE A 289 6.36 -8.00 -10.80
N VAL A 290 7.41 -8.81 -10.71
CA VAL A 290 7.83 -9.67 -11.82
C VAL A 290 6.67 -10.61 -12.23
N ASN A 291 6.06 -11.29 -11.26
CA ASN A 291 4.89 -12.14 -11.55
C ASN A 291 3.69 -11.38 -12.09
N TYR A 292 3.46 -10.15 -11.65
CA TYR A 292 2.41 -9.31 -12.23
C TYR A 292 2.63 -9.09 -13.72
N PHE A 293 3.86 -8.76 -14.16
CA PHE A 293 4.18 -8.57 -15.57
C PHE A 293 4.16 -9.88 -16.36
N ARG A 294 4.62 -10.99 -15.77
CA ARG A 294 4.48 -12.34 -16.32
C ARG A 294 3.01 -12.67 -16.60
N LYS A 295 2.14 -12.46 -15.63
CA LYS A 295 0.71 -12.69 -15.77
C LYS A 295 0.10 -11.88 -16.91
N LEU A 296 0.38 -10.57 -16.96
CA LEU A 296 -0.11 -9.71 -18.05
C LEU A 296 0.33 -10.22 -19.42
N LYS A 297 1.58 -10.65 -19.54
CA LYS A 297 2.14 -11.19 -20.81
C LYS A 297 1.52 -12.52 -21.20
N TYR A 298 1.53 -13.52 -20.32
CA TYR A 298 1.09 -14.88 -20.62
C TYR A 298 -0.43 -15.01 -20.76
N GLU A 299 -1.21 -14.23 -20.01
CA GLU A 299 -2.66 -14.20 -20.15
C GLU A 299 -3.13 -13.23 -21.25
N SER A 300 -2.20 -12.60 -21.98
CA SER A 300 -2.46 -11.65 -23.08
C SER A 300 -3.45 -10.55 -22.70
N LEU A 301 -3.30 -9.98 -21.49
CA LEU A 301 -4.19 -8.97 -20.93
C LEU A 301 -3.90 -7.58 -21.52
N TYR A 302 -4.05 -7.43 -22.83
CA TYR A 302 -3.74 -6.19 -23.54
C TYR A 302 -4.92 -5.20 -23.64
N ARG A 303 -6.12 -5.63 -23.25
CA ARG A 303 -7.32 -4.78 -23.19
C ARG A 303 -7.54 -4.32 -21.76
N LEU A 304 -7.03 -3.15 -21.44
CA LEU A 304 -7.13 -2.55 -20.11
C LEU A 304 -8.17 -1.42 -20.11
N ASN A 305 -8.99 -1.37 -19.08
CA ASN A 305 -9.79 -0.19 -18.80
C ASN A 305 -8.88 0.94 -18.25
N SER A 306 -9.45 2.12 -18.04
CA SER A 306 -8.67 3.29 -17.60
C SER A 306 -7.97 3.09 -16.26
N TYR A 307 -8.61 2.38 -15.37
CA TYR A 307 -8.09 2.09 -14.04
C TYR A 307 -6.91 1.11 -14.13
N ASP A 308 -7.08 -0.01 -14.83
CA ASP A 308 -6.03 -1.01 -15.00
C ASP A 308 -4.83 -0.45 -15.78
N ALA A 309 -5.09 0.41 -16.78
CA ALA A 309 -4.04 1.10 -17.52
C ALA A 309 -3.24 2.05 -16.61
N LYS A 310 -3.92 2.83 -15.74
CA LYS A 310 -3.24 3.69 -14.76
C LYS A 310 -2.43 2.86 -13.78
N ASN A 311 -2.98 1.74 -13.27
CA ASN A 311 -2.28 0.84 -12.36
C ASN A 311 -1.04 0.22 -12.99
N LEU A 312 -1.12 -0.22 -14.26
CA LEU A 312 0.04 -0.72 -15.00
C LEU A 312 1.15 0.34 -15.05
N LEU A 313 0.83 1.57 -15.42
CA LEU A 313 1.81 2.66 -15.51
C LEU A 313 2.40 3.01 -14.13
N HIS A 314 1.58 2.97 -13.07
CA HIS A 314 2.07 3.13 -11.69
C HIS A 314 3.01 2.00 -11.27
N ALA A 315 2.68 0.75 -11.59
CA ALA A 315 3.51 -0.40 -11.31
C ALA A 315 4.88 -0.28 -12.01
N ILE A 316 4.90 0.09 -13.29
CA ILE A 316 6.14 0.32 -14.03
C ILE A 316 6.97 1.42 -13.38
N THR A 317 6.36 2.57 -13.06
CA THR A 317 7.11 3.68 -12.44
C THR A 317 7.57 3.40 -11.01
N LEU A 318 7.01 2.42 -10.33
CA LEU A 318 7.46 2.00 -9.01
C LEU A 318 8.60 0.99 -9.08
N PHE A 319 8.71 0.24 -10.18
CA PHE A 319 9.63 -0.88 -10.32
C PHE A 319 11.11 -0.55 -10.06
N PRO A 320 11.69 0.58 -10.54
CA PRO A 320 13.08 0.94 -10.23
C PRO A 320 13.36 1.05 -8.73
N ALA A 321 12.41 1.60 -7.96
CA ALA A 321 12.56 1.70 -6.51
C ALA A 321 12.50 0.33 -5.83
N LEU A 322 11.66 -0.59 -6.32
CA LEU A 322 11.57 -1.96 -5.80
C LEU A 322 12.83 -2.77 -6.12
N TYR A 323 13.36 -2.64 -7.32
CA TYR A 323 14.63 -3.24 -7.71
C TYR A 323 15.77 -2.81 -6.79
N LEU A 324 15.90 -1.51 -6.54
CA LEU A 324 16.92 -0.99 -5.63
C LEU A 324 16.69 -1.43 -4.18
N GLN A 325 15.43 -1.53 -3.73
CA GLN A 325 15.12 -2.08 -2.40
C GLN A 325 15.57 -3.54 -2.27
N ALA A 326 15.41 -4.36 -3.30
CA ALA A 326 15.91 -5.74 -3.31
C ALA A 326 17.43 -5.80 -3.22
N LYS A 327 18.15 -4.79 -3.72
CA LYS A 327 19.60 -4.59 -3.53
C LYS A 327 19.97 -3.91 -2.20
N GLY A 328 19.04 -3.74 -1.27
CA GLY A 328 19.26 -3.11 0.02
C GLY A 328 19.25 -1.58 0.02
N ILE A 329 18.95 -0.94 -1.12
CA ILE A 329 18.96 0.51 -1.28
C ILE A 329 17.54 1.05 -1.19
N SER A 330 17.20 1.66 -0.06
CA SER A 330 15.87 2.26 0.16
C SER A 330 15.90 3.75 -0.08
N MET A 331 15.13 4.21 -1.08
CA MET A 331 15.06 5.63 -1.46
C MET A 331 13.68 6.06 -1.94
N TYR A 332 13.49 7.36 -2.08
CA TYR A 332 12.29 7.92 -2.67
C TYR A 332 12.21 7.61 -4.19
N LYS A 333 11.06 7.15 -4.65
CA LYS A 333 10.81 6.70 -6.03
C LYS A 333 11.36 7.66 -7.10
N LYS A 334 11.22 8.97 -6.90
CA LYS A 334 11.68 9.99 -7.82
C LYS A 334 13.17 9.88 -8.18
N PHE A 335 14.01 9.49 -7.21
CA PHE A 335 15.46 9.39 -7.38
C PHE A 335 15.92 7.99 -7.79
N SER A 336 15.01 7.00 -7.78
CA SER A 336 15.37 5.62 -8.13
C SER A 336 15.68 5.41 -9.61
N PHE A 337 15.13 6.25 -10.49
CA PHE A 337 15.29 6.09 -11.93
C PHE A 337 16.74 6.25 -12.39
N SER A 338 17.42 7.32 -11.98
CA SER A 338 18.82 7.55 -12.37
C SER A 338 19.74 6.45 -11.87
N MET A 339 19.56 6.04 -10.61
CA MET A 339 20.41 5.02 -10.00
C MET A 339 20.14 3.62 -10.59
N ALA A 340 18.88 3.21 -10.75
CA ALA A 340 18.57 1.91 -11.33
C ALA A 340 18.96 1.81 -12.80
N LYS A 341 18.93 2.93 -13.55
CA LYS A 341 19.29 2.96 -14.96
C LYS A 341 20.74 2.51 -15.22
N GLU A 342 21.64 2.74 -14.27
CA GLU A 342 23.05 2.37 -14.39
C GLU A 342 23.25 0.85 -14.50
N ASP A 343 22.31 0.06 -14.04
CA ASP A 343 22.36 -1.40 -14.07
C ASP A 343 21.80 -2.01 -15.38
N PHE A 344 21.20 -1.22 -16.28
CA PHE A 344 20.48 -1.72 -17.47
C PHE A 344 20.90 -1.04 -18.77
N ASP A 345 20.81 -1.80 -19.86
CA ASP A 345 21.04 -1.27 -21.19
C ASP A 345 19.99 -0.22 -21.59
N SER A 346 20.41 0.76 -22.39
CA SER A 346 19.56 1.87 -22.82
C SER A 346 18.29 1.42 -23.57
N GLY A 347 18.37 0.34 -24.34
CA GLY A 347 17.23 -0.23 -25.06
C GLY A 347 16.16 -0.79 -24.15
N LEU A 348 16.57 -1.43 -23.06
CA LEU A 348 15.64 -1.95 -22.05
C LEU A 348 14.97 -0.82 -21.25
N TRP A 349 15.69 0.28 -21.04
CA TRP A 349 15.18 1.42 -20.30
C TRP A 349 14.10 2.21 -21.03
N GLU A 350 13.92 1.99 -22.33
CA GLU A 350 12.99 2.74 -23.18
C GLU A 350 11.52 2.62 -22.71
N VAL A 351 11.17 1.52 -22.05
CA VAL A 351 9.81 1.35 -21.46
C VAL A 351 9.49 2.45 -20.44
N PHE A 352 10.47 2.92 -19.67
CA PHE A 352 10.27 4.00 -18.69
C PHE A 352 10.11 5.36 -19.39
N ASN A 353 10.86 5.62 -20.46
CA ASN A 353 10.73 6.83 -21.27
C ASN A 353 9.34 6.90 -21.93
N ASP A 354 8.84 5.77 -22.44
CA ASP A 354 7.49 5.66 -22.99
C ASP A 354 6.42 5.97 -21.95
N VAL A 355 6.56 5.40 -20.75
CA VAL A 355 5.62 5.63 -19.64
C VAL A 355 5.67 7.09 -19.18
N GLU A 356 6.84 7.70 -19.09
CA GLU A 356 6.99 9.12 -18.74
C GLU A 356 6.27 10.02 -19.76
N ARG A 357 6.48 9.76 -21.06
CA ARG A 357 5.79 10.46 -22.15
C ARG A 357 4.27 10.34 -22.06
N ILE A 358 3.76 9.13 -21.79
CA ILE A 358 2.32 8.88 -21.64
C ILE A 358 1.76 9.65 -20.43
N ARG A 359 2.46 9.61 -19.29
CA ARG A 359 2.06 10.33 -18.08
C ARG A 359 2.03 11.84 -18.30
N GLY A 360 3.08 12.40 -18.95
CA GLY A 360 3.15 13.84 -19.26
C GLY A 360 2.02 14.32 -20.17
N ASN A 361 1.50 13.43 -21.03
CA ASN A 361 0.40 13.71 -21.94
C ASN A 361 -0.95 13.13 -21.50
N TRP A 362 -1.04 12.63 -20.25
CA TRP A 362 -2.22 11.94 -19.77
C TRP A 362 -3.47 12.83 -19.82
N ARG A 363 -4.47 12.33 -20.52
CA ARG A 363 -5.78 12.94 -20.55
C ARG A 363 -6.66 12.24 -19.51
N GLY A 364 -6.71 12.85 -18.33
CA GLY A 364 -7.50 12.35 -17.21
C GLY A 364 -8.97 12.19 -17.52
N ILE A 365 -9.65 11.41 -16.70
CA ILE A 365 -11.10 11.25 -16.78
C ILE A 365 -11.72 12.44 -16.04
N LYS A 366 -12.69 13.08 -16.69
CA LYS A 366 -13.53 14.07 -15.99
C LYS A 366 -14.44 13.30 -15.02
N SER A 367 -14.45 13.72 -13.76
CA SER A 367 -15.45 13.22 -12.81
C SER A 367 -16.87 13.49 -13.33
N MET A 368 -17.80 12.64 -12.91
CA MET A 368 -19.22 12.90 -13.20
C MET A 368 -19.65 14.26 -12.65
N PRO A 369 -20.56 14.98 -13.34
CA PRO A 369 -21.06 16.27 -12.87
C PRO A 369 -21.56 16.27 -11.42
N PHE A 370 -22.11 15.16 -10.96
CA PHE A 370 -22.64 14.96 -9.61
C PHE A 370 -21.68 14.19 -8.66
N ALA A 371 -20.47 13.84 -9.09
CA ALA A 371 -19.55 13.05 -8.26
C ALA A 371 -19.24 13.72 -6.92
N LYS A 372 -19.15 15.05 -6.89
CA LYS A 372 -18.94 15.81 -5.66
C LYS A 372 -20.13 15.67 -4.70
N LEU A 373 -21.35 15.70 -5.20
CA LEU A 373 -22.56 15.50 -4.39
C LEU A 373 -22.61 14.06 -3.85
N PHE A 374 -22.39 13.07 -4.72
CA PHE A 374 -22.34 11.67 -4.30
C PHE A 374 -21.22 11.39 -3.30
N SER A 375 -20.03 11.98 -3.46
CA SER A 375 -18.93 11.80 -2.53
C SER A 375 -19.21 12.38 -1.12
N ASN A 376 -20.04 13.41 -1.04
CA ASN A 376 -20.47 13.95 0.25
C ASN A 376 -21.51 13.09 0.96
N ILE A 377 -22.35 12.37 0.19
CA ILE A 377 -23.34 11.43 0.74
C ILE A 377 -22.64 10.12 1.12
N ASN A 378 -21.92 9.54 0.18
CA ASN A 378 -21.19 8.30 0.37
C ASN A 378 -20.00 8.23 -0.60
N PRO A 379 -18.73 8.29 -0.13
CA PRO A 379 -17.56 8.26 -0.99
C PRO A 379 -17.49 7.05 -1.92
N VAL A 380 -17.94 5.87 -1.48
CA VAL A 380 -17.91 4.65 -2.31
C VAL A 380 -18.92 4.72 -3.46
N LEU A 381 -20.08 5.35 -3.27
CA LEU A 381 -21.02 5.57 -4.37
C LEU A 381 -20.41 6.44 -5.47
N ALA A 382 -19.64 7.46 -5.10
CA ALA A 382 -18.92 8.29 -6.07
C ALA A 382 -17.88 7.46 -6.84
N TYR A 383 -17.13 6.61 -6.15
CA TYR A 383 -16.17 5.71 -6.78
C TYR A 383 -16.86 4.71 -7.73
N GLN A 384 -17.93 4.06 -7.29
CA GLN A 384 -18.67 3.10 -8.12
C GLN A 384 -19.31 3.77 -9.34
N ALA A 385 -19.89 4.96 -9.17
CA ALA A 385 -20.42 5.71 -10.29
C ALA A 385 -19.32 6.09 -11.29
N ASN A 386 -18.16 6.52 -10.81
CA ASN A 386 -17.01 6.77 -11.67
C ASN A 386 -16.51 5.49 -12.36
N SER A 387 -16.45 4.36 -11.66
CA SER A 387 -16.01 3.08 -12.24
C SER A 387 -16.92 2.56 -13.34
N LEU A 388 -18.24 2.75 -13.21
CA LEU A 388 -19.20 2.39 -14.26
C LEU A 388 -18.96 3.21 -15.55
N ILE A 389 -18.73 4.52 -15.43
CA ILE A 389 -18.41 5.36 -16.59
C ILE A 389 -17.07 4.96 -17.20
N MET A 390 -16.09 4.61 -16.40
CA MET A 390 -14.79 4.17 -16.88
C MET A 390 -14.87 2.87 -17.70
N ASN A 391 -15.73 1.95 -17.29
CA ASN A 391 -15.99 0.70 -18.02
C ASN A 391 -16.73 0.95 -19.33
N VAL A 392 -17.58 1.98 -19.39
CA VAL A 392 -18.36 2.34 -20.59
C VAL A 392 -17.58 3.28 -21.52
N SER A 393 -16.73 4.16 -20.98
CA SER A 393 -15.91 5.08 -21.78
C SER A 393 -14.69 4.37 -22.36
N SER A 394 -14.95 3.44 -23.28
CA SER A 394 -13.93 2.70 -24.02
C SER A 394 -12.93 3.64 -24.69
N ASP A 395 -11.68 3.28 -24.58
CA ASP A 395 -10.55 3.72 -25.38
C ASP A 395 -9.67 4.82 -24.78
N ILE A 396 -9.35 4.67 -23.47
CA ILE A 396 -8.28 5.48 -22.86
C ILE A 396 -6.95 5.21 -23.57
N ASN A 397 -6.74 3.99 -24.08
CA ASN A 397 -5.56 3.61 -24.82
C ASN A 397 -5.40 4.45 -26.07
N ARG A 398 -6.50 4.64 -26.82
CA ARG A 398 -6.53 5.48 -28.02
C ARG A 398 -6.39 6.96 -27.66
N LYS A 399 -7.08 7.45 -26.62
CA LYS A 399 -6.99 8.84 -26.17
C LYS A 399 -5.58 9.22 -25.75
N ASN A 400 -4.84 8.31 -25.10
CA ASN A 400 -3.48 8.51 -24.63
C ASN A 400 -2.41 7.94 -25.58
N LYS A 401 -2.79 7.46 -26.75
CA LYS A 401 -1.89 6.89 -27.78
C LYS A 401 -1.00 5.77 -27.20
N MET A 402 -1.57 4.90 -26.37
CA MET A 402 -0.85 3.83 -25.69
C MET A 402 -0.81 2.56 -26.54
N ASN A 403 0.37 2.00 -26.73
CA ASN A 403 0.56 0.64 -27.20
C ASN A 403 0.76 -0.29 -26.00
N ILE A 404 -0.36 -0.70 -25.38
CA ILE A 404 -0.35 -1.54 -24.15
C ILE A 404 0.44 -2.82 -24.37
N LYS A 405 0.29 -3.48 -25.53
CA LYS A 405 1.03 -4.71 -25.83
C LYS A 405 2.53 -4.48 -25.76
N ASN A 406 3.01 -3.47 -26.45
CA ASN A 406 4.45 -3.15 -26.48
C ASN A 406 4.98 -2.80 -25.07
N ILE A 407 4.20 -2.04 -24.29
CA ILE A 407 4.57 -1.69 -22.91
C ILE A 407 4.69 -2.95 -22.03
N ILE A 408 3.71 -3.86 -22.11
CA ILE A 408 3.71 -5.11 -21.35
C ILE A 408 4.88 -5.99 -21.78
N ASP A 409 5.10 -6.14 -23.10
CA ASP A 409 6.15 -6.99 -23.65
C ASP A 409 7.55 -6.48 -23.21
N ASN A 410 7.79 -5.20 -23.32
CA ASN A 410 9.07 -4.59 -22.91
C ASN A 410 9.27 -4.65 -21.38
N MET A 411 8.21 -4.38 -20.60
CA MET A 411 8.31 -4.44 -19.16
C MET A 411 8.48 -5.86 -18.64
N PHE A 412 7.90 -6.86 -19.31
CA PHE A 412 8.14 -8.26 -19.02
C PHE A 412 9.63 -8.58 -19.17
N VAL A 413 10.24 -8.29 -20.33
CA VAL A 413 11.67 -8.55 -20.58
C VAL A 413 12.54 -7.82 -19.54
N PHE A 414 12.24 -6.54 -19.27
CA PHE A 414 12.95 -5.76 -18.26
C PHE A 414 12.87 -6.41 -16.87
N SER A 415 11.69 -6.83 -16.46
CA SER A 415 11.45 -7.40 -15.12
C SER A 415 12.14 -8.75 -14.93
N GLU A 416 12.21 -9.61 -15.97
CA GLU A 416 12.98 -10.86 -15.94
C GLU A 416 14.47 -10.56 -15.73
N GLN A 417 15.05 -9.66 -16.50
CA GLN A 417 16.45 -9.31 -16.33
C GLN A 417 16.76 -8.67 -14.97
N ALA A 418 15.83 -7.88 -14.43
CA ALA A 418 15.98 -7.31 -13.09
C ALA A 418 15.93 -8.37 -11.99
N TRP A 419 15.19 -9.46 -12.21
CA TRP A 419 15.13 -10.58 -11.29
C TRP A 419 16.41 -11.42 -11.27
N ASP A 420 17.03 -11.55 -12.44
CA ASP A 420 18.27 -12.34 -12.61
C ASP A 420 19.54 -11.63 -12.08
N LYS A 421 19.47 -10.30 -11.82
CA LYS A 421 20.55 -9.46 -11.26
C LYS A 421 20.54 -9.39 -9.74
#